data_d1126a44dda38d2e7beb5f8ed2c074af
#
_entry.id   d1126a44dda38d2e7beb5f8ed2c074af
#
_cell.length_a   1.000
_cell.length_b   1.000
_cell.length_c   1.000
_cell.angle_alpha   90.00
_cell.angle_beta   90.00
_cell.angle_gamma   90.00
#
_symmetry.space_group_name_H-M   'P 1'
#
loop_
_entity.id
_entity.type
_entity.pdbx_description
1 polymer ?
#
loop_
_entity_poly.entity_id
_entity_poly.type
_entity_poly.pdbx_seq_one_letter_code
_entity_poly.pdbx_strand_id
1 'polypeptide(L)'
;MIGVMCLAMNIYFEARNQPIDGQMMVAEVTLNRVQQSKEPTSICNEVWKDRQFSWTHDGKSDKPQLDSAFYTAVLVASEAMEGETLHTGATHYHNTSVEPVWAKGMIVLGKYGDHIFYKDRM
;
A
#
# COMPACT_ATOMS: atom_id res chain seq x y z
N MET A 1 -12.82 8.44 -9.15
CA MET A 1 -11.97 9.47 -8.51
C MET A 1 -11.75 9.21 -7.04
N ILE A 2 -12.79 8.77 -6.29
CA ILE A 2 -12.63 8.50 -4.85
C ILE A 2 -11.57 7.42 -4.60
N GLY A 3 -11.57 6.38 -5.42
CA GLY A 3 -10.59 5.28 -5.26
C GLY A 3 -9.14 5.74 -5.39
N VAL A 4 -8.83 6.59 -6.37
CA VAL A 4 -7.45 7.07 -6.54
C VAL A 4 -7.03 7.94 -5.36
N MET A 5 -7.94 8.70 -4.76
CA MET A 5 -7.64 9.52 -3.59
C MET A 5 -7.37 8.65 -2.36
N CYS A 6 -8.18 7.62 -2.13
CA CYS A 6 -7.91 6.70 -1.03
C CYS A 6 -6.56 6.00 -1.21
N LEU A 7 -6.25 5.57 -2.42
CA LEU A 7 -4.97 4.94 -2.72
C LEU A 7 -3.82 5.91 -2.49
N ALA A 8 -3.96 7.15 -2.97
CA ALA A 8 -2.93 8.19 -2.79
C ALA A 8 -2.71 8.51 -1.31
N MET A 9 -3.78 8.59 -0.52
CA MET A 9 -3.67 8.83 0.91
C MET A 9 -2.91 7.69 1.59
N ASN A 10 -3.19 6.45 1.21
CA ASN A 10 -2.48 5.32 1.79
C ASN A 10 -0.99 5.34 1.43
N ILE A 11 -0.66 5.62 0.17
CA ILE A 11 0.73 5.78 -0.25
C ILE A 11 1.41 6.90 0.54
N TYR A 12 0.73 8.02 0.68
CA TYR A 12 1.29 9.18 1.39
C TYR A 12 1.62 8.84 2.83
N PHE A 13 0.66 8.29 3.58
CA PHE A 13 0.87 8.01 5.01
C PHE A 13 1.79 6.82 5.25
N GLU A 14 1.82 5.85 4.35
CA GLU A 14 2.65 4.65 4.51
C GLU A 14 4.06 4.82 3.95
N ALA A 15 4.23 5.63 2.92
CA ALA A 15 5.45 5.54 2.12
C ALA A 15 5.92 6.87 1.50
N ARG A 16 5.47 8.03 1.99
CA ARG A 16 5.80 9.30 1.32
C ARG A 16 7.31 9.58 1.22
N ASN A 17 8.10 9.05 2.13
CA ASN A 17 9.56 9.22 2.12
C ASN A 17 10.30 8.00 1.56
N GLN A 18 9.59 7.12 0.86
CA GLN A 18 10.20 5.96 0.23
C GLN A 18 10.49 6.24 -1.26
N PRO A 19 11.39 5.45 -1.87
CA PRO A 19 11.60 5.53 -3.32
C PRO A 19 10.31 5.29 -4.09
N ILE A 20 10.28 5.75 -5.34
CA ILE A 20 9.07 5.62 -6.17
C ILE A 20 8.63 4.16 -6.34
N ASP A 21 9.58 3.24 -6.54
CA ASP A 21 9.25 1.83 -6.67
C ASP A 21 8.65 1.28 -5.36
N GLY A 22 9.12 1.74 -4.21
CA GLY A 22 8.54 1.38 -2.92
C GLY A 22 7.12 1.90 -2.77
N GLN A 23 6.87 3.13 -3.21
CA GLN A 23 5.52 3.70 -3.20
C GLN A 23 4.59 2.90 -4.14
N MET A 24 5.09 2.53 -5.31
CA MET A 24 4.33 1.72 -6.26
C MET A 24 4.01 0.34 -5.68
N MET A 25 4.95 -0.25 -4.95
CA MET A 25 4.70 -1.54 -4.29
C MET A 25 3.60 -1.43 -3.22
N VAL A 26 3.55 -0.33 -2.46
CA VAL A 26 2.46 -0.10 -1.50
C VAL A 26 1.12 -0.01 -2.23
N ALA A 27 1.07 0.71 -3.34
CA ALA A 27 -0.15 0.78 -4.17
C ALA A 27 -0.56 -0.60 -4.67
N GLU A 28 0.39 -1.36 -5.15
CA GLU A 28 0.14 -2.70 -5.68
C GLU A 28 -0.47 -3.62 -4.64
N VAL A 29 0.03 -3.58 -3.40
CA VAL A 29 -0.53 -4.39 -2.31
C VAL A 29 -2.02 -4.10 -2.13
N THR A 30 -2.40 -2.83 -2.06
CA THR A 30 -3.80 -2.46 -1.89
C THR A 30 -4.65 -2.98 -3.05
N LEU A 31 -4.19 -2.77 -4.29
CA LEU A 31 -4.92 -3.22 -5.47
C LEU A 31 -5.05 -4.74 -5.54
N ASN A 32 -3.99 -5.46 -5.18
CA ASN A 32 -4.02 -6.92 -5.15
C ASN A 32 -5.00 -7.44 -4.10
N ARG A 33 -5.04 -6.80 -2.93
CA ARG A 33 -5.98 -7.18 -1.88
C ARG A 33 -7.43 -6.98 -2.32
N VAL A 34 -7.72 -5.86 -2.99
CA VAL A 34 -9.05 -5.60 -3.55
C VAL A 34 -9.42 -6.72 -4.53
N GLN A 35 -8.51 -7.08 -5.42
CA GLN A 35 -8.75 -8.09 -6.44
C GLN A 35 -8.94 -9.49 -5.86
N GLN A 36 -8.24 -9.80 -4.76
CA GLN A 36 -8.29 -11.12 -4.11
C GLN A 36 -9.41 -11.24 -3.09
N SER A 37 -10.14 -10.17 -2.80
CA SER A 37 -11.21 -10.20 -1.83
C SER A 37 -12.31 -11.17 -2.25
N LYS A 38 -12.78 -11.99 -1.31
CA LYS A 38 -13.88 -12.94 -1.57
C LYS A 38 -15.21 -12.21 -1.76
N GLU A 39 -15.36 -11.06 -1.11
CA GLU A 39 -16.55 -10.23 -1.25
C GLU A 39 -16.18 -8.99 -2.07
N PRO A 40 -17.13 -8.50 -2.90
CA PRO A 40 -16.85 -7.26 -3.63
C PRO A 40 -16.48 -6.14 -2.68
N THR A 41 -15.42 -5.42 -2.98
CA THR A 41 -14.95 -4.31 -2.15
C THR A 41 -14.40 -3.20 -3.03
N SER A 42 -14.17 -2.04 -2.43
CA SER A 42 -13.57 -0.90 -3.10
C SER A 42 -12.18 -0.63 -2.54
N ILE A 43 -11.40 0.16 -3.25
CA ILE A 43 -10.08 0.60 -2.77
C ILE A 43 -10.22 1.31 -1.43
N CYS A 44 -11.20 2.21 -1.30
CA CYS A 44 -11.42 2.94 -0.05
C CYS A 44 -11.78 2.01 1.10
N ASN A 45 -12.66 1.04 0.85
CA ASN A 45 -13.02 0.06 1.87
C ASN A 45 -11.81 -0.76 2.30
N GLU A 46 -10.96 -1.14 1.36
CA GLU A 46 -9.75 -1.91 1.68
C GLU A 46 -8.79 -1.09 2.53
N VAL A 47 -8.58 0.20 2.19
CA VAL A 47 -7.67 1.07 2.93
C VAL A 47 -8.12 1.26 4.39
N TRP A 48 -9.42 1.42 4.62
CA TRP A 48 -9.96 1.67 5.96
C TRP A 48 -10.33 0.40 6.74
N LYS A 49 -10.18 -0.77 6.12
CA LYS A 49 -10.67 -2.03 6.66
C LYS A 49 -9.91 -2.48 7.91
N ASP A 50 -10.67 -2.76 8.99
CA ASP A 50 -10.21 -3.55 10.15
C ASP A 50 -8.81 -3.18 10.68
N ARG A 51 -8.47 -1.89 10.72
CA ARG A 51 -7.19 -1.43 11.25
C ARG A 51 -5.98 -1.98 10.49
N GLN A 52 -6.18 -2.27 9.21
CA GLN A 52 -5.16 -2.87 8.37
C GLN A 52 -3.92 -1.97 8.21
N PHE A 53 -4.14 -0.66 8.11
CA PHE A 53 -3.06 0.33 8.04
C PHE A 53 -3.09 1.21 9.28
N SER A 54 -1.93 1.36 9.93
CA SER A 54 -1.85 2.01 11.23
C SER A 54 -2.33 3.46 11.21
N TRP A 55 -2.13 4.19 10.12
CA TRP A 55 -2.50 5.60 10.07
C TRP A 55 -4.02 5.81 10.17
N THR A 56 -4.83 4.80 9.82
CA THR A 56 -6.29 4.93 9.86
C THR A 56 -6.86 4.91 11.28
N HIS A 57 -6.04 4.54 12.28
CA HIS A 57 -6.51 4.43 13.67
C HIS A 57 -5.47 4.88 14.70
N ASP A 58 -4.50 5.71 14.31
CA ASP A 58 -3.42 6.15 15.20
C ASP A 58 -3.77 7.39 16.03
N GLY A 59 -4.98 7.93 15.87
CA GLY A 59 -5.41 9.13 16.57
C GLY A 59 -4.85 10.42 16.01
N LYS A 60 -4.05 10.38 14.97
CA LYS A 60 -3.51 11.56 14.31
C LYS A 60 -4.40 12.00 13.17
N SER A 61 -4.19 13.22 12.67
CA SER A 61 -4.94 13.71 11.53
C SER A 61 -4.73 12.83 10.29
N ASP A 62 -5.82 12.48 9.62
CA ASP A 62 -5.78 11.73 8.37
C ASP A 62 -5.79 12.65 7.14
N LYS A 63 -5.58 13.95 7.34
CA LYS A 63 -5.50 14.91 6.24
C LYS A 63 -4.06 15.02 5.77
N PRO A 64 -3.78 14.70 4.50
CA PRO A 64 -2.43 14.89 3.98
C PRO A 64 -2.13 16.38 3.82
N GLN A 65 -0.86 16.72 3.92
CA GLN A 65 -0.43 18.07 3.54
C GLN A 65 -0.37 18.13 2.02
N LEU A 66 -0.84 19.26 1.46
CA LEU A 66 -0.83 19.43 0.01
C LEU A 66 0.56 19.91 -0.45
N ASP A 67 1.53 19.01 -0.35
CA ASP A 67 2.93 19.26 -0.70
C ASP A 67 3.35 18.33 -1.85
N SER A 68 4.64 18.41 -2.23
CA SER A 68 5.16 17.62 -3.33
C SER A 68 5.05 16.12 -3.08
N ALA A 69 5.17 15.69 -1.82
CA ALA A 69 5.04 14.28 -1.48
C ALA A 69 3.62 13.76 -1.74
N PHE A 70 2.62 14.58 -1.45
CA PHE A 70 1.24 14.20 -1.75
C PHE A 70 0.98 14.14 -3.26
N TYR A 71 1.47 15.12 -4.00
CA TYR A 71 1.32 15.11 -5.46
C TYR A 71 2.01 13.89 -6.07
N THR A 72 3.19 13.52 -5.56
CA THR A 72 3.86 12.29 -5.99
C THR A 72 2.99 11.06 -5.72
N ALA A 73 2.39 10.99 -4.52
CA ALA A 73 1.50 9.87 -4.17
C ALA A 73 0.29 9.78 -5.12
N VAL A 74 -0.27 10.93 -5.50
CA VAL A 74 -1.39 10.96 -6.47
C VAL A 74 -0.94 10.43 -7.83
N LEU A 75 0.24 10.83 -8.29
CA LEU A 75 0.76 10.36 -9.58
C LEU A 75 1.01 8.84 -9.55
N VAL A 76 1.63 8.35 -8.47
CA VAL A 76 1.86 6.90 -8.32
C VAL A 76 0.53 6.14 -8.28
N ALA A 77 -0.44 6.65 -7.52
CA ALA A 77 -1.77 6.03 -7.43
C ALA A 77 -2.44 5.97 -8.80
N SER A 78 -2.36 7.06 -9.56
CA SER A 78 -2.95 7.13 -10.90
C SER A 78 -2.32 6.10 -11.85
N GLU A 79 -1.00 6.01 -11.85
CA GLU A 79 -0.29 5.03 -12.68
C GLU A 79 -0.63 3.60 -12.27
N ALA A 80 -0.71 3.33 -10.97
CA ALA A 80 -1.06 2.01 -10.48
C ALA A 80 -2.45 1.60 -10.96
N MET A 81 -3.41 2.52 -10.91
CA MET A 81 -4.77 2.24 -11.35
C MET A 81 -4.88 2.05 -12.86
N GLU A 82 -3.92 2.53 -13.62
CA GLU A 82 -3.84 2.27 -15.06
C GLU A 82 -3.15 0.93 -15.37
N GLY A 83 -2.77 0.18 -14.34
CA GLY A 83 -2.13 -1.12 -14.50
C GLY A 83 -0.61 -1.09 -14.55
N GLU A 84 0.01 0.04 -14.28
CA GLU A 84 1.46 0.19 -14.37
C GLU A 84 2.14 -0.09 -13.02
N THR A 85 1.80 -1.21 -12.41
CA THR A 85 2.46 -1.69 -11.20
C THR A 85 3.67 -2.55 -11.57
N LEU A 86 4.40 -3.03 -10.57
CA LEU A 86 5.55 -3.92 -10.79
C LEU A 86 5.11 -5.37 -11.01
N HIS A 87 3.84 -5.66 -10.88
CA HIS A 87 3.23 -6.96 -11.17
C HIS A 87 3.89 -8.12 -10.40
N THR A 88 4.22 -7.90 -9.13
CA THR A 88 4.87 -8.91 -8.30
C THR A 88 3.90 -9.86 -7.62
N GLY A 89 2.63 -9.46 -7.51
CA GLY A 89 1.64 -10.21 -6.76
C GLY A 89 1.67 -9.91 -5.25
N ALA A 90 2.39 -8.89 -4.82
CA ALA A 90 2.53 -8.55 -3.40
C ALA A 90 1.18 -8.28 -2.74
N THR A 91 0.99 -8.85 -1.54
CA THR A 91 -0.22 -8.66 -0.74
C THR A 91 0.08 -8.22 0.69
N HIS A 92 1.33 -8.30 1.10
CA HIS A 92 1.75 -7.97 2.48
C HIS A 92 3.09 -7.25 2.45
N TYR A 93 3.31 -6.41 3.45
CA TYR A 93 4.61 -5.81 3.68
C TYR A 93 4.75 -5.38 5.13
N HIS A 94 5.99 -5.16 5.54
CA HIS A 94 6.29 -4.56 6.83
C HIS A 94 7.57 -3.74 6.72
N ASN A 95 7.73 -2.82 7.67
CA ASN A 95 8.96 -2.04 7.77
C ASN A 95 10.10 -2.95 8.21
N THR A 96 11.32 -2.64 7.77
CA THR A 96 12.52 -3.44 8.09
C THR A 96 12.86 -3.44 9.58
N SER A 97 12.26 -2.54 10.38
CA SER A 97 12.48 -2.47 11.82
C SER A 97 11.72 -3.52 12.62
N VAL A 98 10.84 -4.30 11.99
CA VAL A 98 10.02 -5.31 12.66
C VAL A 98 10.18 -6.66 11.98
N GLU A 99 9.84 -7.73 12.72
CA GLU A 99 9.90 -9.10 12.20
C GLU A 99 8.58 -9.81 12.56
N PRO A 100 7.50 -9.55 11.81
CA PRO A 100 6.21 -10.15 12.14
C PRO A 100 6.21 -11.65 11.90
N VAL A 101 5.50 -12.36 12.77
CA VAL A 101 5.43 -13.81 12.72
C VAL A 101 4.85 -14.32 11.39
N TRP A 102 3.86 -13.60 10.85
CA TRP A 102 3.21 -14.03 9.60
C TRP A 102 4.18 -14.06 8.40
N ALA A 103 5.28 -13.32 8.46
CA ALA A 103 6.21 -13.25 7.33
C ALA A 103 6.90 -14.58 7.07
N LYS A 104 7.06 -15.42 8.09
CA LYS A 104 7.76 -16.69 7.96
C LYS A 104 7.07 -17.67 7.02
N GLY A 105 5.76 -17.55 6.87
CA GLY A 105 4.98 -18.45 6.02
C GLY A 105 4.80 -17.95 4.59
N MET A 106 5.38 -16.82 4.24
CA MET A 106 5.12 -16.17 2.96
C MET A 106 6.35 -16.17 2.05
N ILE A 107 6.12 -15.92 0.77
CA ILE A 107 7.21 -15.79 -0.21
C ILE A 107 7.72 -14.36 -0.16
N VAL A 108 9.02 -14.19 0.07
CA VAL A 108 9.66 -12.87 0.05
C VAL A 108 9.83 -12.42 -1.39
N LEU A 109 9.31 -11.25 -1.70
CA LEU A 109 9.45 -10.67 -3.05
C LEU A 109 10.63 -9.72 -3.15
N GLY A 110 10.99 -9.08 -2.04
CA GLY A 110 12.13 -8.20 -2.02
C GLY A 110 11.95 -7.00 -1.10
N LYS A 111 13.02 -6.24 -0.97
CA LYS A 111 13.05 -5.03 -0.19
C LYS A 111 12.99 -3.82 -1.14
N TYR A 112 12.06 -2.92 -0.88
CA TYR A 112 11.91 -1.68 -1.62
C TYR A 112 11.91 -0.53 -0.61
N GLY A 113 12.98 0.26 -0.60
CA GLY A 113 13.17 1.26 0.44
C GLY A 113 13.27 0.59 1.81
N ASP A 114 12.46 1.04 2.76
CA ASP A 114 12.46 0.51 4.12
C ASP A 114 11.39 -0.55 4.36
N HIS A 115 10.82 -1.11 3.31
CA HIS A 115 9.77 -2.13 3.39
C HIS A 115 10.20 -3.41 2.71
N ILE A 116 9.79 -4.56 3.28
CA ILE A 116 9.96 -5.88 2.69
C ILE A 116 8.57 -6.38 2.28
N PHE A 117 8.45 -6.85 1.04
CA PHE A 117 7.16 -7.23 0.45
C PHE A 117 7.08 -8.74 0.24
N TYR A 118 5.87 -9.26 0.37
CA TYR A 118 5.59 -10.69 0.37
C TYR A 118 4.33 -11.00 -0.42
N LYS A 119 4.23 -12.25 -0.85
CA LYS A 119 2.97 -12.80 -1.37
C LYS A 119 2.72 -14.18 -0.76
N ASP A 120 1.47 -14.64 -0.87
CA ASP A 120 1.10 -15.97 -0.41
C ASP A 120 1.82 -17.06 -1.22
N ARG A 121 2.01 -18.23 -0.60
CA ARG A 121 2.63 -19.35 -1.28
C ARG A 121 1.74 -19.99 -2.33
N MET A 122 0.46 -19.66 -2.34
CA MET A 122 -0.48 -20.27 -3.28
C MET A 122 -0.69 -19.43 -4.52
#